data_3223b21ead8f28c4ab1bad4e7d1eb4c2
#
_entry.id   3223b21ead8f28c4ab1bad4e7d1eb4c2
#
_cell.length_a   1.000
_cell.length_b   1.000
_cell.length_c   1.000
_cell.angle_alpha   90.00
_cell.angle_beta   90.00
_cell.angle_gamma   90.00
#
_symmetry.space_group_name_H-M   'P 1'
#
loop_
_entity.id
_entity.type
_entity.pdbx_description
1 polymer ?
#
loop_
_entity_poly.entity_id
_entity_poly.type
_entity_poly.pdbx_seq_one_letter_code
_entity_poly.pdbx_strand_id
1 'polypeptide(L)'
;LLIGTIKEIMNNEYRVGLTASNIYELVEQGHEVLVEKGSGVNSGISDEEYQEAGAKIIETAKEVWDRVELLIKVKEPIESEFKYFRKNLTIFSYMHLSAHKELTAELLKKGTNAISYETLLTKDGELPCLKPMSSIAGRMSAIIGAEYLQKAKGGSGILISGLPGVKRANAVIVGAGNVGENALKMLVGLGANVTILDVNIKKLGLLDDIYKNRIQTLYSDSENLEKAITNADLVIGAISLPGLKTPKLIKRKYYKKMRPGSVIVDVAIDQGGSTEVSKPTTHDDPIFYVDGILHYCVANIPGAVPLTATEALNNATFRYISLIAKLGIENALETSYEIKTAANIINGKVVNENVAKSLKLNFN
;
A
#
# COMPACT_ATOMS: atom_id res chain seq x y z
N LEU A 1 -16.22 8.81 22.82
CA LEU A 1 -16.18 9.19 21.41
C LEU A 1 -17.03 8.23 20.58
N LEU A 2 -17.76 8.74 19.59
CA LEU A 2 -18.50 7.93 18.64
C LEU A 2 -17.62 7.68 17.41
N ILE A 3 -17.23 6.43 17.21
CA ILE A 3 -16.31 5.99 16.16
C ILE A 3 -17.09 5.19 15.13
N GLY A 4 -16.67 5.21 13.88
CA GLY A 4 -17.31 4.38 12.87
C GLY A 4 -16.37 3.88 11.79
N THR A 5 -16.82 2.82 11.12
CA THR A 5 -16.24 2.33 9.88
C THR A 5 -17.32 1.97 8.89
N ILE A 6 -17.03 2.11 7.62
CA ILE A 6 -17.98 1.91 6.52
C ILE A 6 -17.39 0.97 5.48
N LYS A 7 -18.24 0.48 4.60
CA LYS A 7 -17.83 -0.29 3.43
C LYS A 7 -17.08 0.62 2.45
N GLU A 8 -15.93 0.16 1.97
CA GLU A 8 -15.23 0.84 0.89
C GLU A 8 -15.98 0.67 -0.43
N ILE A 9 -16.06 1.75 -1.20
CA ILE A 9 -16.85 1.80 -2.44
C ILE A 9 -16.00 1.97 -3.70
N MET A 10 -14.67 2.08 -3.55
CA MET A 10 -13.76 2.01 -4.69
C MET A 10 -13.76 0.62 -5.31
N ASN A 11 -13.61 0.56 -6.62
CA ASN A 11 -13.53 -0.71 -7.34
C ASN A 11 -12.37 -1.58 -6.82
N ASN A 12 -12.65 -2.86 -6.60
CA ASN A 12 -11.68 -3.84 -6.07
C ASN A 12 -11.08 -3.47 -4.69
N GLU A 13 -11.77 -2.65 -3.88
CA GLU A 13 -11.39 -2.38 -2.50
C GLU A 13 -12.33 -3.10 -1.55
N TYR A 14 -11.81 -4.11 -0.89
CA TYR A 14 -12.56 -5.00 -0.01
C TYR A 14 -12.08 -4.97 1.45
N ARG A 15 -11.04 -4.21 1.75
CA ARG A 15 -10.53 -4.02 3.11
C ARG A 15 -11.50 -3.16 3.92
N VAL A 16 -11.40 -3.25 5.24
CA VAL A 16 -12.19 -2.45 6.17
C VAL A 16 -11.30 -1.79 7.23
N GLY A 17 -11.72 -0.62 7.70
CA GLY A 17 -10.91 0.21 8.60
C GLY A 17 -10.77 -0.32 10.03
N LEU A 18 -11.69 -1.15 10.51
CA LEU A 18 -11.67 -1.73 11.85
C LEU A 18 -11.98 -3.23 11.82
N THR A 19 -11.20 -4.02 12.55
CA THR A 19 -11.50 -5.44 12.82
C THR A 19 -12.40 -5.58 14.05
N ALA A 20 -13.04 -6.75 14.23
CA ALA A 20 -13.84 -7.04 15.42
C ALA A 20 -13.01 -6.93 16.72
N SER A 21 -11.75 -7.40 16.68
CA SER A 21 -10.83 -7.28 17.82
C SER A 21 -10.56 -5.81 18.20
N ASN A 22 -10.33 -4.94 17.23
CA ASN A 22 -10.13 -3.51 17.50
C ASN A 22 -11.40 -2.84 18.05
N ILE A 23 -12.56 -3.26 17.57
CA ILE A 23 -13.84 -2.75 18.09
C ILE A 23 -14.04 -3.18 19.53
N TYR A 24 -13.79 -4.43 19.88
CA TYR A 24 -13.85 -4.90 21.25
C TYR A 24 -13.00 -4.03 22.18
N GLU A 25 -11.75 -3.77 21.81
CA GLU A 25 -10.85 -2.91 22.59
C GLU A 25 -11.37 -1.46 22.73
N LEU A 26 -11.96 -0.89 21.67
CA LEU A 26 -12.53 0.46 21.74
C LEU A 26 -13.77 0.51 22.64
N VAL A 27 -14.61 -0.51 22.61
CA VAL A 27 -15.80 -0.62 23.46
C VAL A 27 -15.40 -0.79 24.92
N GLU A 28 -14.40 -1.65 25.24
CA GLU A 28 -13.84 -1.80 26.59
C GLU A 28 -13.24 -0.47 27.12
N GLN A 29 -12.74 0.39 26.22
CA GLN A 29 -12.27 1.73 26.58
C GLN A 29 -13.41 2.74 26.78
N GLY A 30 -14.66 2.32 26.65
CA GLY A 30 -15.86 3.15 26.84
C GLY A 30 -16.28 3.97 25.62
N HIS A 31 -15.85 3.58 24.42
CA HIS A 31 -16.29 4.21 23.18
C HIS A 31 -17.48 3.47 22.55
N GLU A 32 -18.31 4.20 21.81
CA GLU A 32 -19.37 3.61 20.99
C GLU A 32 -18.86 3.46 19.55
N VAL A 33 -19.10 2.29 18.94
CA VAL A 33 -18.64 1.99 17.58
C VAL A 33 -19.81 1.65 16.68
N LEU A 34 -19.92 2.35 15.55
CA LEU A 34 -20.89 2.12 14.48
C LEU A 34 -20.21 1.47 13.29
N VAL A 35 -20.80 0.39 12.80
CA VAL A 35 -20.29 -0.35 11.63
C VAL A 35 -21.38 -0.40 10.57
N GLU A 36 -21.07 0.01 9.35
CA GLU A 36 -22.00 -0.19 8.23
C GLU A 36 -22.17 -1.67 7.95
N LYS A 37 -23.39 -2.10 7.78
CA LYS A 37 -23.78 -3.50 7.50
C LYS A 37 -23.02 -4.05 6.30
N GLY A 38 -22.44 -5.22 6.49
CA GLY A 38 -21.70 -5.94 5.45
C GLY A 38 -20.34 -5.34 5.11
N SER A 39 -19.84 -4.35 5.84
CA SER A 39 -18.55 -3.69 5.54
C SER A 39 -17.35 -4.62 5.66
N GLY A 40 -17.38 -5.59 6.58
CA GLY A 40 -16.28 -6.53 6.85
C GLY A 40 -16.34 -7.83 6.06
N VAL A 41 -17.48 -8.15 5.41
CA VAL A 41 -17.73 -9.48 4.83
C VAL A 41 -16.64 -9.93 3.86
N ASN A 42 -16.20 -9.05 2.97
CA ASN A 42 -15.15 -9.39 1.99
C ASN A 42 -13.74 -9.46 2.62
N SER A 43 -13.58 -9.05 3.87
CA SER A 43 -12.37 -9.23 4.69
C SER A 43 -12.53 -10.35 5.72
N GLY A 44 -13.57 -11.19 5.59
CA GLY A 44 -13.80 -12.35 6.44
C GLY A 44 -14.35 -12.01 7.82
N ILE A 45 -14.96 -10.83 8.00
CA ILE A 45 -15.57 -10.40 9.27
C ILE A 45 -17.07 -10.19 9.05
N SER A 46 -17.89 -10.99 9.75
CA SER A 46 -19.35 -10.90 9.67
C SER A 46 -19.92 -9.76 10.52
N ASP A 47 -21.17 -9.38 10.25
CA ASP A 47 -21.88 -8.40 11.07
C ASP A 47 -22.11 -8.93 12.50
N GLU A 48 -22.31 -10.24 12.65
CA GLU A 48 -22.45 -10.90 13.93
C GLU A 48 -21.16 -10.79 14.77
N GLU A 49 -20.01 -11.04 14.18
CA GLU A 49 -18.70 -10.86 14.87
C GLU A 49 -18.49 -9.42 15.33
N TYR A 50 -18.92 -8.44 14.54
CA TYR A 50 -18.89 -7.05 14.95
C TYR A 50 -19.85 -6.77 16.11
N GLN A 51 -21.06 -7.34 16.10
CA GLN A 51 -22.03 -7.20 17.19
C GLN A 51 -21.52 -7.86 18.48
N GLU A 52 -20.94 -9.06 18.39
CA GLU A 52 -20.31 -9.75 19.53
C GLU A 52 -19.15 -8.94 20.13
N ALA A 53 -18.43 -8.21 19.31
CA ALA A 53 -17.38 -7.27 19.75
C ALA A 53 -17.94 -5.96 20.36
N GLY A 54 -19.28 -5.77 20.36
CA GLY A 54 -19.97 -4.61 20.95
C GLY A 54 -20.27 -3.47 19.99
N ALA A 55 -20.09 -3.64 18.67
CA ALA A 55 -20.48 -2.65 17.68
C ALA A 55 -21.99 -2.61 17.48
N LYS A 56 -22.49 -1.45 17.05
CA LYS A 56 -23.84 -1.29 16.51
C LYS A 56 -23.79 -1.35 15.00
N ILE A 57 -24.48 -2.32 14.41
CA ILE A 57 -24.61 -2.43 12.95
C ILE A 57 -25.63 -1.42 12.46
N ILE A 58 -25.26 -0.64 11.46
CA ILE A 58 -26.03 0.45 10.86
C ILE A 58 -26.29 0.11 9.40
N GLU A 59 -27.52 0.26 8.95
CA GLU A 59 -27.95 -0.19 7.61
C GLU A 59 -27.28 0.58 6.48
N THR A 60 -26.90 1.85 6.66
CA THR A 60 -26.36 2.69 5.59
C THR A 60 -25.11 3.45 5.99
N ALA A 61 -24.17 3.60 5.04
CA ALA A 61 -22.99 4.46 5.21
C ALA A 61 -23.39 5.89 5.64
N LYS A 62 -24.48 6.43 5.05
CA LYS A 62 -24.96 7.78 5.35
C LYS A 62 -25.18 7.97 6.85
N GLU A 63 -25.86 7.05 7.51
CA GLU A 63 -26.14 7.15 8.95
C GLU A 63 -24.85 7.07 9.78
N VAL A 64 -23.86 6.30 9.36
CA VAL A 64 -22.53 6.28 10.00
C VAL A 64 -21.86 7.65 9.83
N TRP A 65 -21.75 8.15 8.59
CA TRP A 65 -21.16 9.45 8.27
C TRP A 65 -21.79 10.60 9.08
N ASP A 66 -23.10 10.63 9.19
CA ASP A 66 -23.84 11.72 9.86
C ASP A 66 -23.61 11.76 11.38
N ARG A 67 -23.28 10.61 12.00
CA ARG A 67 -23.25 10.46 13.46
C ARG A 67 -21.85 10.48 14.06
N VAL A 68 -20.86 9.88 13.40
CA VAL A 68 -19.56 9.62 14.02
C VAL A 68 -18.69 10.87 14.13
N GLU A 69 -17.89 10.94 15.16
CA GLU A 69 -16.87 11.99 15.37
C GLU A 69 -15.53 11.58 14.74
N LEU A 70 -15.24 10.26 14.73
CA LEU A 70 -14.06 9.68 14.13
C LEU A 70 -14.45 8.57 13.16
N LEU A 71 -14.20 8.79 11.88
CA LEU A 71 -14.43 7.79 10.84
C LEU A 71 -13.11 7.14 10.44
N ILE A 72 -13.07 5.82 10.52
CA ILE A 72 -11.93 5.00 10.10
C ILE A 72 -12.25 4.36 8.76
N LYS A 73 -11.48 4.73 7.75
CA LYS A 73 -11.55 4.16 6.39
C LYS A 73 -10.21 3.55 5.99
N VAL A 74 -10.19 2.86 4.89
CA VAL A 74 -8.96 2.39 4.25
C VAL A 74 -8.50 3.39 3.20
N LYS A 75 -9.36 3.72 2.25
CA LYS A 75 -9.05 4.63 1.13
C LYS A 75 -9.60 6.05 1.37
N GLU A 76 -9.06 6.98 0.58
CA GLU A 76 -9.55 8.34 0.52
C GLU A 76 -11.04 8.38 0.14
N PRO A 77 -11.81 9.34 0.68
CA PRO A 77 -13.17 9.57 0.23
C PRO A 77 -13.23 9.98 -1.25
N ILE A 78 -14.21 9.45 -1.96
CA ILE A 78 -14.48 9.81 -3.36
C ILE A 78 -15.60 10.85 -3.47
N GLU A 79 -15.79 11.45 -4.64
CA GLU A 79 -16.71 12.57 -4.88
C GLU A 79 -18.13 12.34 -4.31
N SER A 80 -18.66 11.12 -4.43
CA SER A 80 -19.97 10.75 -3.92
C SER A 80 -20.09 10.83 -2.39
N GLU A 81 -18.97 10.83 -1.66
CA GLU A 81 -18.88 10.91 -0.22
C GLU A 81 -18.69 12.36 0.31
N PHE A 82 -18.28 13.33 -0.55
CA PHE A 82 -17.97 14.70 -0.13
C PHE A 82 -19.18 15.43 0.50
N LYS A 83 -20.39 15.03 0.16
CA LYS A 83 -21.63 15.56 0.74
C LYS A 83 -21.77 15.30 2.24
N TYR A 84 -21.05 14.31 2.78
CA TYR A 84 -21.07 13.96 4.20
C TYR A 84 -20.04 14.71 5.03
N PHE A 85 -19.14 15.45 4.39
CA PHE A 85 -18.14 16.23 5.11
C PHE A 85 -18.77 17.31 5.96
N ARG A 86 -18.27 17.46 7.18
CA ARG A 86 -18.78 18.45 8.12
C ARG A 86 -17.73 18.83 9.17
N LYS A 87 -17.93 19.95 9.79
CA LYS A 87 -17.13 20.38 10.94
C LYS A 87 -17.20 19.33 12.06
N ASN A 88 -16.14 19.20 12.81
CA ASN A 88 -15.99 18.23 13.93
C ASN A 88 -16.02 16.74 13.52
N LEU A 89 -15.94 16.42 12.24
CA LEU A 89 -15.66 15.07 11.75
C LEU A 89 -14.16 14.93 11.53
N THR A 90 -13.57 13.88 12.06
CA THR A 90 -12.20 13.47 11.76
C THR A 90 -12.22 12.19 10.94
N ILE A 91 -11.54 12.19 9.80
CA ILE A 91 -11.38 11.01 8.95
C ILE A 91 -9.92 10.53 9.09
N PHE A 92 -9.72 9.25 9.34
CA PHE A 92 -8.41 8.63 9.39
C PHE A 92 -8.33 7.48 8.38
N SER A 93 -7.53 7.66 7.33
CA SER A 93 -7.39 6.73 6.21
C SER A 93 -6.12 7.03 5.40
N TYR A 94 -5.85 6.27 4.34
CA TYR A 94 -4.99 6.75 3.25
C TYR A 94 -5.73 7.88 2.54
N MET A 95 -5.21 9.10 2.57
CA MET A 95 -5.89 10.29 2.05
C MET A 95 -5.30 10.80 0.73
N HIS A 96 -3.99 10.60 0.51
CA HIS A 96 -3.26 11.00 -0.71
C HIS A 96 -3.54 12.44 -1.18
N LEU A 97 -3.75 13.39 -0.24
CA LEU A 97 -4.24 14.74 -0.52
C LEU A 97 -3.37 15.52 -1.51
N SER A 98 -2.06 15.28 -1.52
CA SER A 98 -1.15 15.90 -2.50
C SER A 98 -1.50 15.62 -3.96
N ALA A 99 -2.23 14.52 -4.23
CA ALA A 99 -2.68 14.10 -5.56
C ALA A 99 -4.17 14.41 -5.81
N HIS A 100 -4.94 14.74 -4.77
CA HIS A 100 -6.40 14.90 -4.83
C HIS A 100 -6.86 16.32 -4.49
N LYS A 101 -6.71 17.23 -5.47
CA LYS A 101 -7.03 18.65 -5.29
C LYS A 101 -8.48 18.91 -4.89
N GLU A 102 -9.44 18.23 -5.51
CA GLU A 102 -10.88 18.41 -5.26
C GLU A 102 -11.26 17.92 -3.86
N LEU A 103 -10.81 16.74 -3.47
CA LEU A 103 -10.99 16.20 -2.13
C LEU A 103 -10.44 17.18 -1.08
N THR A 104 -9.22 17.69 -1.29
CA THR A 104 -8.58 18.65 -0.38
C THR A 104 -9.42 19.92 -0.26
N ALA A 105 -9.90 20.47 -1.37
CA ALA A 105 -10.71 21.68 -1.39
C ALA A 105 -12.04 21.50 -0.61
N GLU A 106 -12.73 20.37 -0.79
CA GLU A 106 -13.97 20.09 -0.08
C GLU A 106 -13.76 19.85 1.42
N LEU A 107 -12.69 19.15 1.82
CA LEU A 107 -12.33 18.99 3.23
C LEU A 107 -12.08 20.34 3.92
N LEU A 108 -11.32 21.22 3.27
CA LEU A 108 -11.05 22.58 3.77
C LEU A 108 -12.33 23.39 3.91
N LYS A 109 -13.16 23.43 2.87
CA LYS A 109 -14.42 24.17 2.81
C LYS A 109 -15.40 23.73 3.89
N LYS A 110 -15.47 22.43 4.16
CA LYS A 110 -16.39 21.84 5.16
C LYS A 110 -15.82 21.81 6.58
N GLY A 111 -14.53 22.09 6.74
CA GLY A 111 -13.84 22.04 8.03
C GLY A 111 -13.70 20.64 8.62
N THR A 112 -13.66 19.61 7.76
CA THR A 112 -13.45 18.22 8.15
C THR A 112 -11.98 17.98 8.39
N ASN A 113 -11.62 17.32 9.50
CA ASN A 113 -10.25 16.96 9.79
C ASN A 113 -9.82 15.73 8.99
N ALA A 114 -8.61 15.77 8.43
CA ALA A 114 -8.02 14.69 7.66
C ALA A 114 -6.69 14.25 8.26
N ILE A 115 -6.66 13.02 8.76
CA ILE A 115 -5.50 12.34 9.30
C ILE A 115 -5.12 11.24 8.32
N SER A 116 -3.86 11.24 7.88
CA SER A 116 -3.41 10.36 6.79
C SER A 116 -2.48 9.28 7.27
N TYR A 117 -2.77 8.01 6.92
CA TYR A 117 -1.90 6.88 7.22
C TYR A 117 -0.52 7.03 6.57
N GLU A 118 -0.47 7.52 5.31
CA GLU A 118 0.76 7.61 4.53
C GLU A 118 1.71 8.73 4.97
N THR A 119 1.23 9.71 5.75
CA THR A 119 2.08 10.78 6.28
C THR A 119 2.46 10.58 7.75
N LEU A 120 1.92 9.53 8.39
CA LEU A 120 2.25 9.17 9.76
C LEU A 120 3.69 8.69 9.85
N LEU A 121 4.53 9.50 10.48
CA LEU A 121 5.98 9.30 10.57
C LEU A 121 6.39 9.14 12.04
N THR A 122 7.19 8.13 12.34
CA THR A 122 7.81 7.95 13.67
C THR A 122 9.02 8.86 13.84
N LYS A 123 9.50 9.03 15.07
CA LYS A 123 10.69 9.87 15.37
C LYS A 123 11.97 9.35 14.70
N ASP A 124 12.06 8.06 14.44
CA ASP A 124 13.15 7.39 13.74
C ASP A 124 12.97 7.33 12.22
N GLY A 125 11.93 8.00 11.69
CA GLY A 125 11.73 8.18 10.25
C GLY A 125 11.04 7.02 9.55
N GLU A 126 10.40 6.08 10.29
CA GLU A 126 9.60 5.01 9.69
C GLU A 126 8.17 5.47 9.39
N LEU A 127 7.56 4.83 8.38
CA LEU A 127 6.16 5.00 7.96
C LEU A 127 5.36 3.74 8.33
N PRO A 128 4.98 3.55 9.60
CA PRO A 128 4.46 2.29 10.11
C PRO A 128 3.14 1.86 9.45
N CYS A 129 2.31 2.81 9.03
CA CYS A 129 1.03 2.48 8.38
C CYS A 129 1.20 2.12 6.89
N LEU A 130 2.29 2.52 6.22
CA LEU A 130 2.60 2.09 4.85
C LEU A 130 3.32 0.74 4.81
N LYS A 131 4.13 0.43 5.81
CA LYS A 131 4.97 -0.76 5.85
C LYS A 131 4.20 -2.07 5.63
N PRO A 132 3.03 -2.33 6.26
CA PRO A 132 2.28 -3.55 6.02
C PRO A 132 1.85 -3.75 4.57
N MET A 133 1.34 -2.69 3.93
CA MET A 133 0.90 -2.75 2.53
C MET A 133 2.07 -2.97 1.59
N SER A 134 3.18 -2.30 1.80
CA SER A 134 4.41 -2.52 1.05
C SER A 134 4.96 -3.95 1.23
N SER A 135 4.84 -4.52 2.43
CA SER A 135 5.24 -5.91 2.69
C SER A 135 4.36 -6.91 1.95
N ILE A 136 3.05 -6.69 1.93
CA ILE A 136 2.11 -7.52 1.17
C ILE A 136 2.38 -7.39 -0.32
N ALA A 137 2.53 -6.17 -0.85
CA ALA A 137 2.80 -5.93 -2.25
C ALA A 137 4.10 -6.64 -2.72
N GLY A 138 5.16 -6.58 -1.91
CA GLY A 138 6.41 -7.29 -2.18
C GLY A 138 6.22 -8.80 -2.25
N ARG A 139 5.51 -9.40 -1.29
CA ARG A 139 5.22 -10.84 -1.28
C ARG A 139 4.35 -11.26 -2.46
N MET A 140 3.28 -10.51 -2.72
CA MET A 140 2.38 -10.76 -3.84
C MET A 140 3.09 -10.64 -5.18
N SER A 141 4.03 -9.70 -5.35
CA SER A 141 4.76 -9.54 -6.61
C SER A 141 5.52 -10.79 -7.05
N ALA A 142 6.05 -11.55 -6.10
CA ALA A 142 6.72 -12.82 -6.37
C ALA A 142 5.72 -13.91 -6.81
N ILE A 143 4.57 -14.00 -6.14
CA ILE A 143 3.50 -14.96 -6.47
C ILE A 143 2.94 -14.64 -7.86
N ILE A 144 2.60 -13.38 -8.11
CA ILE A 144 2.11 -12.86 -9.38
C ILE A 144 3.13 -13.14 -10.49
N GLY A 145 4.41 -12.82 -10.24
CA GLY A 145 5.47 -13.09 -11.21
C GLY A 145 5.56 -14.57 -11.58
N ALA A 146 5.51 -15.45 -10.59
CA ALA A 146 5.53 -16.91 -10.81
C ALA A 146 4.29 -17.40 -11.58
N GLU A 147 3.11 -16.85 -11.29
CA GLU A 147 1.87 -17.17 -12.01
C GLU A 147 1.93 -16.74 -13.47
N TYR A 148 2.34 -15.49 -13.74
CA TYR A 148 2.38 -14.95 -15.10
C TYR A 148 3.54 -15.47 -15.96
N LEU A 149 4.54 -16.15 -15.38
CA LEU A 149 5.53 -16.91 -16.13
C LEU A 149 4.94 -18.14 -16.83
N GLN A 150 3.77 -18.63 -16.39
CA GLN A 150 3.07 -19.75 -17.01
C GLN A 150 2.61 -19.42 -18.44
N LYS A 151 2.68 -20.38 -19.34
CA LYS A 151 2.26 -20.19 -20.74
C LYS A 151 0.76 -19.84 -20.85
N ALA A 152 -0.08 -20.48 -20.05
CA ALA A 152 -1.52 -20.22 -20.01
C ALA A 152 -1.88 -18.80 -19.54
N LYS A 153 -0.95 -18.12 -18.85
CA LYS A 153 -1.10 -16.73 -18.38
C LYS A 153 -0.41 -15.72 -19.31
N GLY A 154 0.17 -16.19 -20.41
CA GLY A 154 0.83 -15.35 -21.41
C GLY A 154 2.34 -15.23 -21.28
N GLY A 155 2.94 -15.87 -20.28
CA GLY A 155 4.38 -15.86 -20.04
C GLY A 155 5.19 -16.80 -20.93
N SER A 156 6.48 -16.89 -20.65
CA SER A 156 7.44 -17.71 -21.41
C SER A 156 7.27 -19.23 -21.21
N GLY A 157 6.53 -19.66 -20.17
CA GLY A 157 6.32 -21.07 -19.84
C GLY A 157 7.44 -21.67 -18.98
N ILE A 158 8.17 -20.85 -18.23
CA ILE A 158 9.21 -21.31 -17.32
C ILE A 158 8.66 -21.54 -15.90
N LEU A 159 9.08 -22.65 -15.26
CA LEU A 159 8.81 -22.91 -13.86
C LEU A 159 9.82 -22.17 -12.99
N ILE A 160 9.36 -21.35 -12.05
CA ILE A 160 10.21 -20.47 -11.25
C ILE A 160 11.32 -21.23 -10.47
N SER A 161 10.98 -22.40 -9.91
CA SER A 161 11.92 -23.23 -9.13
C SER A 161 12.87 -24.08 -9.99
N GLY A 162 12.62 -24.22 -11.28
CA GLY A 162 13.25 -25.24 -12.08
C GLY A 162 12.95 -26.67 -11.56
N LEU A 163 13.72 -27.63 -12.02
CA LEU A 163 13.67 -29.03 -11.60
C LEU A 163 15.10 -29.61 -11.63
N PRO A 164 15.38 -30.79 -11.03
CA PRO A 164 16.67 -31.47 -11.24
C PRO A 164 16.97 -31.60 -12.72
N GLY A 165 18.13 -31.11 -13.16
CA GLY A 165 18.53 -31.06 -14.56
C GLY A 165 17.96 -29.92 -15.40
N VAL A 166 17.05 -29.09 -14.86
CA VAL A 166 16.43 -27.92 -15.54
C VAL A 166 16.69 -26.65 -14.76
N LYS A 167 17.04 -25.58 -15.46
CA LYS A 167 17.38 -24.28 -14.85
C LYS A 167 16.22 -23.69 -14.06
N ARG A 168 16.53 -23.04 -12.93
CA ARG A 168 15.65 -22.14 -12.22
C ARG A 168 15.43 -20.85 -13.03
N ALA A 169 14.30 -20.20 -12.85
CA ALA A 169 14.09 -18.87 -13.40
C ALA A 169 15.04 -17.84 -12.76
N ASN A 170 15.56 -16.92 -13.56
CA ASN A 170 16.30 -15.77 -13.08
C ASN A 170 15.31 -14.67 -12.69
N ALA A 171 15.24 -14.37 -11.42
CA ALA A 171 14.42 -13.30 -10.86
C ALA A 171 15.31 -12.13 -10.42
N VAL A 172 15.00 -10.94 -10.90
CA VAL A 172 15.74 -9.71 -10.60
C VAL A 172 14.84 -8.75 -9.84
N ILE A 173 15.32 -8.25 -8.70
CA ILE A 173 14.64 -7.26 -7.88
C ILE A 173 15.42 -5.95 -7.98
N VAL A 174 14.75 -4.87 -8.41
CA VAL A 174 15.33 -3.54 -8.51
C VAL A 174 14.81 -2.70 -7.35
N GLY A 175 15.66 -2.50 -6.33
CA GLY A 175 15.36 -1.85 -5.06
C GLY A 175 15.27 -2.83 -3.89
N ALA A 176 16.05 -2.58 -2.83
CA ALA A 176 16.10 -3.39 -1.60
C ALA A 176 15.35 -2.74 -0.43
N GLY A 177 14.34 -1.92 -0.69
CA GLY A 177 13.42 -1.39 0.29
C GLY A 177 12.47 -2.46 0.84
N ASN A 178 11.47 -2.07 1.62
CA ASN A 178 10.51 -3.00 2.24
C ASN A 178 9.81 -3.91 1.21
N VAL A 179 9.42 -3.37 0.05
CA VAL A 179 8.85 -4.16 -1.07
C VAL A 179 9.86 -5.21 -1.56
N GLY A 180 11.08 -4.76 -1.89
CA GLY A 180 12.12 -5.64 -2.45
C GLY A 180 12.54 -6.75 -1.49
N GLU A 181 12.67 -6.47 -0.19
CA GLU A 181 12.98 -7.48 0.83
C GLU A 181 11.89 -8.55 0.95
N ASN A 182 10.63 -8.13 0.89
CA ASN A 182 9.51 -9.06 0.97
C ASN A 182 9.36 -9.88 -0.31
N ALA A 183 9.62 -9.30 -1.48
CA ALA A 183 9.73 -10.03 -2.74
C ALA A 183 10.88 -11.06 -2.69
N LEU A 184 12.06 -10.65 -2.19
CA LEU A 184 13.22 -11.51 -2.01
C LEU A 184 12.91 -12.74 -1.16
N LYS A 185 12.26 -12.55 0.00
CA LYS A 185 11.86 -13.66 0.89
C LYS A 185 11.05 -14.71 0.14
N MET A 186 10.08 -14.27 -0.64
CA MET A 186 9.20 -15.16 -1.38
C MET A 186 9.92 -15.84 -2.53
N LEU A 187 10.70 -15.12 -3.34
CA LEU A 187 11.42 -15.67 -4.48
C LEU A 187 12.47 -16.71 -4.07
N VAL A 188 13.17 -16.46 -2.97
CA VAL A 188 14.10 -17.44 -2.39
C VAL A 188 13.32 -18.67 -1.90
N GLY A 189 12.17 -18.47 -1.23
CA GLY A 189 11.30 -19.57 -0.80
C GLY A 189 10.74 -20.40 -1.96
N LEU A 190 10.41 -19.75 -3.08
CA LEU A 190 9.96 -20.40 -4.32
C LEU A 190 11.10 -21.08 -5.09
N GLY A 191 12.34 -20.91 -4.68
CA GLY A 191 13.49 -21.56 -5.29
C GLY A 191 14.02 -20.90 -6.57
N ALA A 192 13.71 -19.64 -6.82
CA ALA A 192 14.25 -18.88 -7.94
C ALA A 192 15.78 -18.64 -7.79
N ASN A 193 16.44 -18.35 -8.89
CA ASN A 193 17.79 -17.77 -8.88
C ASN A 193 17.64 -16.24 -8.78
N VAL A 194 17.93 -15.66 -7.60
CA VAL A 194 17.56 -14.28 -7.28
C VAL A 194 18.76 -13.36 -7.27
N THR A 195 18.65 -12.25 -8.01
CA THR A 195 19.56 -11.10 -7.96
C THR A 195 18.79 -9.88 -7.45
N ILE A 196 19.33 -9.18 -6.45
CA ILE A 196 18.76 -7.93 -5.93
C ILE A 196 19.75 -6.78 -6.10
N LEU A 197 19.28 -5.64 -6.60
CA LEU A 197 20.07 -4.43 -6.83
C LEU A 197 19.58 -3.26 -5.99
N ASP A 198 20.52 -2.56 -5.37
CA ASP A 198 20.25 -1.31 -4.66
C ASP A 198 21.52 -0.43 -4.65
N VAL A 199 21.35 0.88 -4.40
CA VAL A 199 22.48 1.80 -4.19
C VAL A 199 22.97 1.78 -2.73
N ASN A 200 22.19 1.25 -1.81
CA ASN A 200 22.51 1.16 -0.39
C ASN A 200 23.34 -0.09 -0.07
N ILE A 201 24.66 0.04 -0.09
CA ILE A 201 25.60 -1.06 0.18
C ILE A 201 25.40 -1.67 1.57
N LYS A 202 25.08 -0.85 2.59
CA LYS A 202 24.81 -1.36 3.94
C LYS A 202 23.59 -2.31 3.94
N LYS A 203 22.55 -1.96 3.20
CA LYS A 203 21.36 -2.78 3.06
C LYS A 203 21.67 -4.08 2.31
N LEU A 204 22.41 -3.99 1.21
CA LEU A 204 22.86 -5.18 0.46
C LEU A 204 23.70 -6.11 1.33
N GLY A 205 24.60 -5.57 2.18
CA GLY A 205 25.41 -6.35 3.12
C GLY A 205 24.55 -7.12 4.13
N LEU A 206 23.53 -6.49 4.71
CA LEU A 206 22.59 -7.17 5.61
C LEU A 206 21.85 -8.33 4.92
N LEU A 207 21.45 -8.14 3.67
CA LEU A 207 20.77 -9.19 2.89
C LEU A 207 21.73 -10.32 2.54
N ASP A 208 22.99 -10.01 2.20
CA ASP A 208 24.04 -11.00 1.93
C ASP A 208 24.30 -11.87 3.18
N ASP A 209 24.41 -11.26 4.35
CA ASP A 209 24.59 -11.96 5.63
C ASP A 209 23.43 -12.92 5.95
N ILE A 210 22.17 -12.48 5.68
CA ILE A 210 20.97 -13.28 5.94
C ILE A 210 20.82 -14.44 4.96
N TYR A 211 20.97 -14.17 3.67
CA TYR A 211 20.69 -15.15 2.61
C TYR A 211 21.91 -15.92 2.13
N LYS A 212 23.11 -15.42 2.40
CA LYS A 212 24.39 -16.04 1.99
C LYS A 212 24.40 -16.38 0.49
N ASN A 213 24.88 -17.56 0.14
CA ASN A 213 25.00 -18.03 -1.24
C ASN A 213 23.69 -18.28 -1.99
N ARG A 214 22.52 -17.98 -1.37
CA ARG A 214 21.21 -18.20 -2.01
C ARG A 214 20.77 -17.05 -2.89
N ILE A 215 21.47 -15.92 -2.84
CA ILE A 215 21.17 -14.74 -3.63
C ILE A 215 22.45 -14.11 -4.18
N GLN A 216 22.26 -13.26 -5.20
CA GLN A 216 23.28 -12.33 -5.66
C GLN A 216 22.85 -10.92 -5.28
N THR A 217 23.73 -10.19 -4.61
CA THR A 217 23.56 -8.74 -4.40
C THR A 217 24.43 -7.97 -5.39
N LEU A 218 23.90 -6.89 -5.99
CA LEU A 218 24.65 -6.02 -6.91
C LEU A 218 24.39 -4.55 -6.62
N TYR A 219 25.39 -3.71 -6.80
CA TYR A 219 25.19 -2.26 -6.80
C TYR A 219 24.36 -1.83 -8.01
N SER A 220 23.39 -0.95 -7.80
CA SER A 220 22.44 -0.52 -8.83
C SER A 220 23.05 0.58 -9.70
N ASP A 221 23.95 0.22 -10.60
CA ASP A 221 24.44 1.07 -11.68
C ASP A 221 23.87 0.62 -13.04
N SER A 222 24.11 1.40 -14.08
CA SER A 222 23.54 1.16 -15.40
C SER A 222 24.04 -0.15 -16.04
N GLU A 223 25.27 -0.56 -15.80
CA GLU A 223 25.85 -1.80 -16.35
C GLU A 223 25.27 -3.03 -15.67
N ASN A 224 25.24 -3.02 -14.33
CA ASN A 224 24.68 -4.13 -13.55
C ASN A 224 23.17 -4.28 -13.81
N LEU A 225 22.42 -3.17 -13.92
CA LEU A 225 21.00 -3.20 -14.27
C LEU A 225 20.78 -3.82 -15.65
N GLU A 226 21.53 -3.38 -16.68
CA GLU A 226 21.40 -3.94 -18.03
C GLU A 226 21.72 -5.43 -18.04
N LYS A 227 22.83 -5.86 -17.45
CA LYS A 227 23.24 -7.28 -17.41
C LYS A 227 22.22 -8.15 -16.66
N ALA A 228 21.75 -7.71 -15.51
CA ALA A 228 20.80 -8.47 -14.71
C ALA A 228 19.44 -8.57 -15.43
N ILE A 229 18.87 -7.45 -15.89
CA ILE A 229 17.53 -7.40 -16.48
C ILE A 229 17.48 -8.15 -17.82
N THR A 230 18.49 -8.02 -18.68
CA THR A 230 18.49 -8.71 -19.97
C THR A 230 18.56 -10.24 -19.86
N ASN A 231 19.02 -10.76 -18.73
CA ASN A 231 19.07 -12.20 -18.44
C ASN A 231 17.91 -12.67 -17.54
N ALA A 232 16.98 -11.78 -17.18
CA ALA A 232 15.88 -12.10 -16.28
C ALA A 232 14.71 -12.75 -17.01
N ASP A 233 14.09 -13.72 -16.34
CA ASP A 233 12.77 -14.25 -16.68
C ASP A 233 11.66 -13.46 -15.93
N LEU A 234 11.98 -12.96 -14.73
CA LEU A 234 11.10 -12.13 -13.90
C LEU A 234 11.88 -10.91 -13.39
N VAL A 235 11.30 -9.72 -13.54
CA VAL A 235 11.80 -8.48 -12.93
C VAL A 235 10.76 -7.90 -12.00
N ILE A 236 11.15 -7.55 -10.78
CA ILE A 236 10.29 -6.84 -9.83
C ILE A 236 10.84 -5.42 -9.65
N GLY A 237 10.05 -4.43 -10.05
CA GLY A 237 10.30 -3.02 -9.79
C GLY A 237 9.85 -2.63 -8.39
N ALA A 238 10.81 -2.51 -7.46
CA ALA A 238 10.56 -2.30 -6.03
C ALA A 238 11.17 -0.99 -5.50
N ILE A 239 11.41 -0.03 -6.39
CA ILE A 239 12.02 1.25 -6.04
C ILE A 239 10.94 2.15 -5.43
N SER A 240 11.19 2.68 -4.26
CA SER A 240 10.34 3.68 -3.62
C SER A 240 11.22 4.81 -3.08
N LEU A 241 10.93 6.03 -3.51
CA LEU A 241 11.55 7.24 -2.98
C LEU A 241 10.45 8.06 -2.30
N PRO A 242 10.49 8.23 -0.97
CA PRO A 242 9.45 8.95 -0.23
C PRO A 242 9.21 10.35 -0.81
N GLY A 243 7.96 10.62 -1.23
CA GLY A 243 7.55 11.93 -1.77
C GLY A 243 8.07 12.28 -3.17
N LEU A 244 8.78 11.38 -3.84
CA LEU A 244 9.34 11.61 -5.18
C LEU A 244 8.77 10.59 -6.20
N LYS A 245 8.82 10.97 -7.47
CA LYS A 245 8.52 10.02 -8.56
C LYS A 245 9.63 8.98 -8.67
N THR A 246 9.25 7.74 -8.91
CA THR A 246 10.19 6.63 -9.13
C THR A 246 11.04 6.89 -10.38
N PRO A 247 12.37 6.73 -10.29
CA PRO A 247 13.25 6.83 -11.45
C PRO A 247 13.01 5.66 -12.42
N LYS A 248 13.08 5.93 -13.72
CA LYS A 248 12.88 4.94 -14.79
C LYS A 248 14.17 4.13 -15.02
N LEU A 249 14.48 3.22 -14.11
CA LEU A 249 15.69 2.40 -14.16
C LEU A 249 15.60 1.22 -15.12
N ILE A 250 14.39 0.68 -15.33
CA ILE A 250 14.15 -0.43 -16.26
C ILE A 250 13.91 0.13 -17.65
N LYS A 251 14.91 0.10 -18.50
CA LYS A 251 14.89 0.75 -19.82
C LYS A 251 14.27 -0.15 -20.89
N ARG A 252 13.43 0.44 -21.76
CA ARG A 252 12.81 -0.29 -22.88
C ARG A 252 13.83 -0.95 -23.80
N LYS A 253 15.02 -0.35 -23.97
CA LYS A 253 16.09 -0.92 -24.81
C LYS A 253 16.56 -2.31 -24.36
N TYR A 254 16.34 -2.69 -23.08
CA TYR A 254 16.70 -4.00 -22.54
C TYR A 254 15.79 -5.11 -23.06
N TYR A 255 14.53 -4.80 -23.41
CA TYR A 255 13.51 -5.79 -23.78
C TYR A 255 13.89 -6.64 -25.01
N LYS A 256 14.59 -6.02 -25.97
CA LYS A 256 15.06 -6.74 -27.16
C LYS A 256 16.04 -7.90 -26.86
N LYS A 257 16.71 -7.84 -25.69
CA LYS A 257 17.66 -8.85 -25.25
C LYS A 257 17.02 -9.84 -24.25
N MET A 258 15.86 -9.52 -23.70
CA MET A 258 15.13 -10.41 -22.80
C MET A 258 14.42 -11.53 -23.58
N ARG A 259 14.12 -12.63 -22.89
CA ARG A 259 13.30 -13.70 -23.46
C ARG A 259 11.87 -13.19 -23.69
N PRO A 260 11.26 -13.40 -24.87
CA PRO A 260 9.85 -13.13 -25.07
C PRO A 260 8.97 -13.86 -24.04
N GLY A 261 8.01 -13.17 -23.46
CA GLY A 261 7.18 -13.69 -22.37
C GLY A 261 7.83 -13.63 -20.99
N SER A 262 9.01 -13.00 -20.84
CA SER A 262 9.49 -12.57 -19.53
C SER A 262 8.51 -11.58 -18.90
N VAL A 263 8.46 -11.56 -17.57
CA VAL A 263 7.48 -10.81 -16.80
C VAL A 263 8.14 -9.66 -16.02
N ILE A 264 7.53 -8.50 -16.07
CA ILE A 264 7.88 -7.35 -15.21
C ILE A 264 6.69 -7.05 -14.31
N VAL A 265 6.87 -7.17 -12.99
CA VAL A 265 5.89 -6.73 -11.99
C VAL A 265 6.38 -5.39 -11.42
N ASP A 266 5.69 -4.31 -11.75
CA ASP A 266 6.07 -2.96 -11.33
C ASP A 266 5.26 -2.52 -10.11
N VAL A 267 5.78 -2.83 -8.92
CA VAL A 267 5.14 -2.47 -7.65
C VAL A 267 5.21 -0.96 -7.38
N ALA A 268 6.16 -0.26 -8.03
CA ALA A 268 6.33 1.18 -7.88
C ALA A 268 5.31 2.01 -8.70
N ILE A 269 4.30 1.37 -9.27
CA ILE A 269 3.35 2.01 -10.19
C ILE A 269 2.63 3.22 -9.58
N ASP A 270 2.29 3.18 -8.29
CA ASP A 270 1.64 4.29 -7.58
C ASP A 270 2.49 5.58 -7.55
N GLN A 271 3.81 5.44 -7.72
CA GLN A 271 4.77 6.54 -7.81
C GLN A 271 5.26 6.77 -9.27
N GLY A 272 4.48 6.34 -10.24
CA GLY A 272 4.74 6.50 -11.67
C GLY A 272 5.45 5.32 -12.34
N GLY A 273 5.83 4.28 -11.59
CA GLY A 273 6.46 3.06 -12.08
C GLY A 273 7.97 3.18 -12.36
N SER A 274 8.63 2.03 -12.36
CA SER A 274 10.10 1.88 -12.49
C SER A 274 10.57 1.69 -13.94
N THR A 275 9.64 1.43 -14.88
CA THR A 275 9.97 1.25 -16.30
C THR A 275 9.63 2.50 -17.12
N GLU A 276 10.29 2.68 -18.27
CA GLU A 276 9.98 3.77 -19.22
C GLU A 276 8.59 3.65 -19.82
N VAL A 277 7.98 2.46 -19.79
CA VAL A 277 6.68 2.15 -20.40
C VAL A 277 5.57 1.86 -19.38
N SER A 278 5.84 2.04 -18.09
CA SER A 278 4.87 1.78 -17.02
C SER A 278 3.61 2.61 -17.20
N LYS A 279 2.47 1.93 -17.13
CA LYS A 279 1.14 2.54 -17.05
C LYS A 279 0.30 1.76 -16.03
N PRO A 280 -0.51 2.41 -15.21
CA PRO A 280 -1.36 1.72 -14.25
C PRO A 280 -2.32 0.76 -14.94
N THR A 281 -2.49 -0.41 -14.34
CA THR A 281 -3.51 -1.40 -14.68
C THR A 281 -4.39 -1.70 -13.47
N THR A 282 -5.43 -2.50 -13.65
CA THR A 282 -6.39 -2.87 -12.61
C THR A 282 -6.41 -4.37 -12.38
N HIS A 283 -7.03 -4.83 -11.29
CA HIS A 283 -7.21 -6.26 -11.07
C HIS A 283 -8.08 -6.94 -12.14
N ASP A 284 -8.98 -6.18 -12.79
CA ASP A 284 -9.85 -6.69 -13.86
C ASP A 284 -9.12 -6.81 -15.21
N ASP A 285 -8.16 -5.93 -15.48
CA ASP A 285 -7.29 -5.96 -16.69
C ASP A 285 -5.83 -5.72 -16.27
N PRO A 286 -5.15 -6.76 -15.74
CA PRO A 286 -3.92 -6.58 -14.97
C PRO A 286 -2.65 -6.44 -15.81
N ILE A 287 -2.66 -6.83 -17.09
CA ILE A 287 -1.44 -6.96 -17.89
C ILE A 287 -1.49 -6.22 -19.22
N PHE A 288 -0.33 -5.90 -19.74
CA PHE A 288 -0.13 -5.47 -21.13
C PHE A 288 1.25 -5.92 -21.62
N TYR A 289 1.47 -5.83 -22.94
CA TYR A 289 2.74 -6.22 -23.57
C TYR A 289 3.44 -5.04 -24.21
N VAL A 290 4.77 -4.99 -24.08
CA VAL A 290 5.65 -4.11 -24.83
C VAL A 290 6.85 -4.91 -25.31
N ASP A 291 7.09 -4.90 -26.63
CA ASP A 291 8.20 -5.63 -27.26
C ASP A 291 8.29 -7.12 -26.84
N GLY A 292 7.14 -7.77 -26.65
CA GLY A 292 7.03 -9.18 -26.24
C GLY A 292 7.23 -9.44 -24.74
N ILE A 293 7.43 -8.42 -23.92
CA ILE A 293 7.56 -8.52 -22.46
C ILE A 293 6.21 -8.23 -21.81
N LEU A 294 5.79 -9.10 -20.89
CA LEU A 294 4.56 -8.97 -20.12
C LEU A 294 4.77 -8.01 -18.95
N HIS A 295 3.93 -7.01 -18.85
CA HIS A 295 3.91 -6.04 -17.75
C HIS A 295 2.69 -6.24 -16.88
N TYR A 296 2.89 -6.35 -15.56
CA TYR A 296 1.88 -6.31 -14.53
C TYR A 296 2.10 -5.04 -13.69
N CYS A 297 1.20 -4.08 -13.80
CA CYS A 297 1.31 -2.76 -13.19
C CYS A 297 0.03 -2.40 -12.41
N VAL A 298 -0.57 -3.36 -11.71
CA VAL A 298 -1.79 -3.15 -10.95
C VAL A 298 -1.51 -2.23 -9.76
N ALA A 299 -2.21 -1.11 -9.72
CA ALA A 299 -2.29 -0.29 -8.52
C ALA A 299 -3.08 -1.03 -7.43
N ASN A 300 -2.69 -0.85 -6.17
CA ASN A 300 -3.38 -1.50 -5.04
C ASN A 300 -3.27 -3.05 -5.02
N ILE A 301 -2.09 -3.59 -5.28
CA ILE A 301 -1.82 -5.04 -5.15
C ILE A 301 -2.34 -5.63 -3.82
N PRO A 302 -2.18 -4.97 -2.64
CA PRO A 302 -2.68 -5.49 -1.37
C PRO A 302 -4.20 -5.68 -1.31
N GLY A 303 -4.96 -5.00 -2.13
CA GLY A 303 -6.42 -5.16 -2.25
C GLY A 303 -6.85 -6.56 -2.71
N ALA A 304 -5.96 -7.32 -3.35
CA ALA A 304 -6.22 -8.70 -3.76
C ALA A 304 -6.30 -9.71 -2.59
N VAL A 305 -5.80 -9.35 -1.42
CA VAL A 305 -5.79 -10.21 -0.22
C VAL A 305 -6.37 -9.45 0.98
N PRO A 306 -7.67 -9.08 0.88
CA PRO A 306 -8.28 -8.12 1.83
C PRO A 306 -8.32 -8.62 3.27
N LEU A 307 -8.45 -9.92 3.53
CA LEU A 307 -8.40 -10.50 4.87
C LEU A 307 -7.05 -10.20 5.53
N THR A 308 -5.95 -10.62 4.90
CA THR A 308 -4.59 -10.37 5.41
C THR A 308 -4.27 -8.88 5.49
N ALA A 309 -4.67 -8.12 4.47
CA ALA A 309 -4.39 -6.69 4.40
C ALA A 309 -5.16 -5.89 5.45
N THR A 310 -6.40 -6.26 5.76
CA THR A 310 -7.19 -5.64 6.82
C THR A 310 -6.56 -5.88 8.19
N GLU A 311 -6.20 -7.11 8.53
CA GLU A 311 -5.52 -7.42 9.80
C GLU A 311 -4.19 -6.66 9.92
N ALA A 312 -3.36 -6.71 8.89
CA ALA A 312 -2.06 -6.06 8.90
C ALA A 312 -2.15 -4.53 9.03
N LEU A 313 -3.13 -3.91 8.37
CA LEU A 313 -3.39 -2.47 8.49
C LEU A 313 -3.86 -2.12 9.91
N ASN A 314 -4.83 -2.85 10.42
CA ASN A 314 -5.40 -2.62 11.75
C ASN A 314 -4.34 -2.79 12.86
N ASN A 315 -3.48 -3.79 12.78
CA ASN A 315 -2.35 -3.97 13.71
C ASN A 315 -1.39 -2.76 13.70
N ALA A 316 -1.24 -2.08 12.58
CA ALA A 316 -0.39 -0.91 12.47
C ALA A 316 -1.07 0.40 12.90
N THR A 317 -2.38 0.52 12.69
CA THR A 317 -3.13 1.78 12.90
C THR A 317 -3.81 1.87 14.25
N PHE A 318 -4.17 0.75 14.87
CA PHE A 318 -5.04 0.70 16.05
C PHE A 318 -4.51 1.55 17.23
N ARG A 319 -3.21 1.49 17.52
CA ARG A 319 -2.62 2.30 18.59
C ARG A 319 -2.88 3.80 18.42
N TYR A 320 -2.92 4.29 17.21
CA TYR A 320 -3.17 5.70 16.89
C TYR A 320 -4.67 6.01 16.94
N ILE A 321 -5.50 5.08 16.47
CA ILE A 321 -6.98 5.18 16.58
C ILE A 321 -7.39 5.26 18.05
N SER A 322 -6.90 4.34 18.88
CA SER A 322 -7.14 4.32 20.33
C SER A 322 -6.64 5.59 21.01
N LEU A 323 -5.48 6.12 20.60
CA LEU A 323 -4.96 7.38 21.15
C LEU A 323 -5.86 8.58 20.83
N ILE A 324 -6.30 8.69 19.56
CA ILE A 324 -7.24 9.76 19.15
C ILE A 324 -8.58 9.59 19.88
N ALA A 325 -9.07 8.36 19.97
CA ALA A 325 -10.32 8.05 20.67
C ALA A 325 -10.29 8.47 22.14
N LYS A 326 -9.19 8.18 22.83
CA LYS A 326 -9.01 8.48 24.25
C LYS A 326 -8.82 9.96 24.55
N LEU A 327 -8.04 10.67 23.74
CA LEU A 327 -7.63 12.05 24.01
C LEU A 327 -8.49 13.10 23.28
N GLY A 328 -9.18 12.70 22.22
CA GLY A 328 -9.68 13.62 21.20
C GLY A 328 -8.56 14.11 20.28
N ILE A 329 -8.92 14.61 19.10
CA ILE A 329 -7.93 14.97 18.06
C ILE A 329 -6.99 16.10 18.53
N GLU A 330 -7.49 17.11 19.20
CA GLU A 330 -6.68 18.27 19.62
C GLU A 330 -5.56 17.85 20.59
N ASN A 331 -5.90 17.15 21.67
CA ASN A 331 -4.92 16.66 22.64
C ASN A 331 -3.97 15.59 22.03
N ALA A 332 -4.47 14.77 21.12
CA ALA A 332 -3.63 13.79 20.41
C ALA A 332 -2.56 14.47 19.54
N LEU A 333 -2.88 15.58 18.88
CA LEU A 333 -1.93 16.39 18.11
C LEU A 333 -0.85 17.04 18.98
N GLU A 334 -1.19 17.43 20.21
CA GLU A 334 -0.24 18.04 21.14
C GLU A 334 0.72 17.02 21.76
N THR A 335 0.22 15.81 22.03
CA THR A 335 0.94 14.79 22.79
C THR A 335 1.69 13.76 21.94
N SER A 336 1.26 13.53 20.69
CA SER A 336 1.89 12.53 19.80
C SER A 336 2.52 13.16 18.57
N TYR A 337 3.84 12.96 18.45
CA TYR A 337 4.58 13.32 17.25
C TYR A 337 4.00 12.65 16.00
N GLU A 338 3.67 11.36 16.09
CA GLU A 338 3.16 10.54 14.99
C GLU A 338 1.79 11.06 14.51
N ILE A 339 0.87 11.38 15.44
CA ILE A 339 -0.44 11.94 15.06
C ILE A 339 -0.26 13.33 14.44
N LYS A 340 0.66 14.13 14.96
CA LYS A 340 0.98 15.44 14.39
C LYS A 340 1.47 15.33 12.95
N THR A 341 2.34 14.38 12.64
CA THR A 341 2.82 14.15 11.27
C THR A 341 1.75 13.59 10.35
N ALA A 342 0.80 12.80 10.90
CA ALA A 342 -0.34 12.27 10.18
C ALA A 342 -1.39 13.34 9.82
N ALA A 343 -1.45 14.44 10.56
CA ALA A 343 -2.44 15.49 10.34
C ALA A 343 -2.15 16.26 9.05
N ASN A 344 -3.10 16.27 8.14
CA ASN A 344 -3.01 16.98 6.87
C ASN A 344 -3.91 18.22 6.84
N ILE A 345 -5.15 18.09 7.35
CA ILE A 345 -6.11 19.19 7.49
C ILE A 345 -6.70 19.13 8.89
N ILE A 346 -6.68 20.25 9.60
CA ILE A 346 -7.27 20.42 10.92
C ILE A 346 -8.07 21.73 10.94
N ASN A 347 -9.34 21.65 11.33
CA ASN A 347 -10.24 22.80 11.47
C ASN A 347 -10.26 23.70 10.21
N GLY A 348 -10.28 23.10 9.01
CA GLY A 348 -10.32 23.82 7.74
C GLY A 348 -9.00 24.47 7.32
N LYS A 349 -7.87 24.08 7.92
CA LYS A 349 -6.53 24.58 7.59
C LYS A 349 -5.61 23.44 7.19
N VAL A 350 -4.78 23.68 6.18
CA VAL A 350 -3.69 22.73 5.81
C VAL A 350 -2.58 22.85 6.84
N VAL A 351 -2.28 21.71 7.49
CA VAL A 351 -1.22 21.61 8.51
C VAL A 351 -0.07 20.66 8.09
N ASN A 352 -0.10 20.17 6.88
CA ASN A 352 0.98 19.37 6.28
C ASN A 352 1.66 20.18 5.17
N GLU A 353 2.96 20.43 5.33
CA GLU A 353 3.75 21.27 4.43
C GLU A 353 3.82 20.69 3.01
N ASN A 354 3.93 19.37 2.86
CA ASN A 354 4.01 18.72 1.56
C ASN A 354 2.69 18.83 0.77
N VAL A 355 1.55 18.72 1.46
CA VAL A 355 0.24 18.95 0.86
C VAL A 355 0.10 20.40 0.42
N ALA A 356 0.46 21.34 1.28
CA ALA A 356 0.43 22.77 0.96
C ALA A 356 1.28 23.09 -0.27
N LYS A 357 2.53 22.63 -0.31
CA LYS A 357 3.46 22.84 -1.44
C LYS A 357 2.93 22.20 -2.74
N SER A 358 2.47 20.95 -2.69
CA SER A 358 2.00 20.22 -3.88
C SER A 358 0.79 20.88 -4.53
N LEU A 359 -0.11 21.43 -3.73
CA LEU A 359 -1.35 22.03 -4.19
C LEU A 359 -1.29 23.58 -4.25
N LYS A 360 -0.14 24.19 -3.93
CA LYS A 360 0.07 25.66 -3.86
C LYS A 360 -0.94 26.34 -2.93
N LEU A 361 -1.16 25.75 -1.77
CA LEU A 361 -2.04 26.25 -0.70
C LEU A 361 -1.23 26.95 0.39
N ASN A 362 -1.89 27.82 1.16
CA ASN A 362 -1.27 28.42 2.34
C ASN A 362 -1.03 27.32 3.40
N PHE A 363 0.17 27.31 3.94
CA PHE A 363 0.53 26.49 5.09
C PHE A 363 0.31 27.27 6.37
N ASN A 364 -0.45 26.71 7.34
CA ASN A 364 -0.82 27.37 8.58
C ASN A 364 -0.30 26.63 9.82
#